data_d23bbf87c9e7d725c76df1eb9670cc44
#
_entry.id   d23bbf87c9e7d725c76df1eb9670cc44
#
_cell.length_a   1.000
_cell.length_b   1.000
_cell.length_c   1.000
_cell.angle_alpha   90.00
_cell.angle_beta   90.00
_cell.angle_gamma   90.00
#
_symmetry.space_group_name_H-M   'P 1'
#
loop_
_entity.id
_entity.type
_entity.pdbx_description
1 polymer ?
#
loop_
_entity_poly.entity_id
_entity_poly.type
_entity_poly.pdbx_seq_one_letter_code
_entity_poly.pdbx_strand_id
1 'polypeptide(L)'
;LKEEDSPLVQLGTDLFFDPILSGDQSLSCATCHHPLFAMTDGRVLSIGVGGVGLGVERFFGKELKVSDEYSLSGKEKIANPFIGLLIARNSPTIINSALLRTQFWDGRVEHKGRGDEVETLEPAVNSLGLKDPLAAQALFPIVSTAEMAGISFGPKVSHLVRDLVVKRLQENQHYSARFQEVFGTSSIQLHQVAHALAAFERKLIFNESPWDHYIEGETSSLTETQKRGALLFYGELKPEVNCSVCHSGDLQTDFDFHNLMVPQIGPGKGGGITGREDYGRANVTFDFRDQYKFRTPSLRNVGLTAPYFHNGAYQSLEQVIRHHADVIGSTLNYDPSVNVPATYYSSVLPAR
;
A
#
# COMPACT_ATOMS: atom_id res chain seq x y z
N LEU A 1 23.05 -22.89 7.16
CA LEU A 1 22.11 -23.55 6.25
C LEU A 1 20.85 -22.71 6.26
N LYS A 2 20.47 -22.11 5.13
CA LYS A 2 19.12 -21.48 5.04
C LYS A 2 18.11 -22.62 5.15
N GLU A 3 17.22 -22.54 6.11
CA GLU A 3 16.05 -23.41 6.17
C GLU A 3 15.30 -23.30 4.84
N GLU A 4 15.00 -24.45 4.21
CA GLU A 4 14.17 -24.46 3.01
C GLU A 4 12.78 -23.89 3.38
N ASP A 5 12.28 -23.03 2.52
CA ASP A 5 10.93 -22.47 2.72
C ASP A 5 9.89 -23.58 2.68
N SER A 6 8.96 -23.53 3.62
CA SER A 6 7.86 -24.50 3.67
C SER A 6 7.05 -24.50 2.36
N PRO A 7 6.39 -25.62 2.00
CA PRO A 7 5.54 -25.66 0.78
C PRO A 7 4.49 -24.54 0.73
N LEU A 8 3.99 -24.08 1.87
CA LEU A 8 3.06 -22.95 1.97
C LEU A 8 3.73 -21.63 1.56
N VAL A 9 4.96 -21.37 2.01
CA VAL A 9 5.73 -20.18 1.64
C VAL A 9 6.08 -20.20 0.16
N GLN A 10 6.47 -21.36 -0.36
CA GLN A 10 6.76 -21.52 -1.79
C GLN A 10 5.52 -21.26 -2.65
N LEU A 11 4.35 -21.79 -2.26
CA LEU A 11 3.09 -21.50 -2.95
C LEU A 11 2.75 -20.00 -2.91
N GLY A 12 2.97 -19.35 -1.77
CA GLY A 12 2.79 -17.90 -1.64
C GLY A 12 3.74 -17.11 -2.52
N THR A 13 5.00 -17.56 -2.63
CA THR A 13 5.99 -16.97 -3.55
C THR A 13 5.55 -17.10 -4.99
N ASP A 14 5.13 -18.29 -5.42
CA ASP A 14 4.63 -18.53 -6.76
C ASP A 14 3.47 -17.57 -7.08
N LEU A 15 2.45 -17.51 -6.22
CA LEU A 15 1.29 -16.64 -6.38
C LEU A 15 1.65 -15.14 -6.39
N PHE A 16 2.65 -14.71 -5.62
CA PHE A 16 3.05 -13.32 -5.51
C PHE A 16 3.75 -12.82 -6.78
N PHE A 17 4.55 -13.67 -7.42
CA PHE A 17 5.30 -13.33 -8.62
C PHE A 17 4.58 -13.68 -9.93
N ASP A 18 3.59 -14.57 -9.90
CA ASP A 18 2.81 -14.98 -11.08
C ASP A 18 1.66 -13.99 -11.35
N PRO A 19 1.44 -13.56 -12.60
CA PRO A 19 0.35 -12.69 -12.97
C PRO A 19 -1.05 -13.37 -12.95
N ILE A 20 -1.15 -14.65 -12.61
CA ILE A 20 -2.38 -15.43 -12.67
C ILE A 20 -3.56 -14.83 -11.88
N LEU A 21 -3.26 -14.06 -10.82
CA LEU A 21 -4.29 -13.43 -9.99
C LEU A 21 -4.88 -12.16 -10.60
N SER A 22 -4.24 -11.57 -11.62
CA SER A 22 -4.77 -10.36 -12.27
C SER A 22 -5.78 -10.69 -13.37
N GLY A 23 -6.64 -9.73 -13.71
CA GLY A 23 -7.75 -9.94 -14.65
C GLY A 23 -7.29 -10.40 -16.01
N ASP A 24 -6.36 -9.69 -16.61
CA ASP A 24 -5.76 -9.97 -17.91
C ASP A 24 -4.44 -10.75 -17.85
N GLN A 25 -4.03 -11.16 -16.66
CA GLN A 25 -2.78 -11.87 -16.38
C GLN A 25 -1.53 -11.09 -16.87
N SER A 26 -1.56 -9.78 -16.78
CA SER A 26 -0.46 -8.91 -17.22
C SER A 26 0.42 -8.40 -16.07
N LEU A 27 -0.03 -8.51 -14.82
CA LEU A 27 0.71 -8.06 -13.67
C LEU A 27 0.53 -8.98 -12.45
N SER A 28 1.58 -9.03 -11.63
CA SER A 28 1.60 -9.74 -10.35
C SER A 28 1.69 -8.75 -9.19
N CYS A 29 1.60 -9.24 -7.94
CA CYS A 29 1.87 -8.43 -6.75
C CYS A 29 3.27 -7.80 -6.81
N ALA A 30 4.26 -8.57 -7.29
CA ALA A 30 5.64 -8.12 -7.48
C ALA A 30 5.79 -6.98 -8.50
N THR A 31 4.79 -6.66 -9.29
CA THR A 31 4.83 -5.51 -10.21
C THR A 31 4.86 -4.18 -9.45
N CYS A 32 4.09 -4.08 -8.35
CA CYS A 32 4.03 -2.89 -7.50
C CYS A 32 4.79 -3.05 -6.17
N HIS A 33 5.16 -4.29 -5.81
CA HIS A 33 5.93 -4.62 -4.61
C HIS A 33 7.20 -5.38 -5.00
N HIS A 34 8.12 -4.70 -5.71
CA HIS A 34 9.28 -5.35 -6.30
C HIS A 34 10.52 -5.32 -5.38
N PRO A 35 11.26 -6.44 -5.25
CA PRO A 35 12.45 -6.50 -4.38
C PRO A 35 13.51 -5.43 -4.67
N LEU A 36 13.72 -5.05 -5.93
CA LEU A 36 14.69 -4.01 -6.32
C LEU A 36 14.33 -2.62 -5.78
N PHE A 37 13.09 -2.39 -5.37
CA PHE A 37 12.60 -1.11 -4.84
C PHE A 37 12.16 -1.25 -3.39
N ALA A 38 12.81 -2.12 -2.62
CA ALA A 38 12.43 -2.40 -1.22
C ALA A 38 10.95 -2.75 -1.07
N MET A 39 10.43 -3.60 -1.96
CA MET A 39 9.02 -4.02 -2.00
C MET A 39 8.01 -2.87 -2.16
N THR A 40 8.41 -1.82 -2.88
CA THR A 40 7.55 -0.79 -3.48
C THR A 40 7.71 -0.82 -5.00
N ASP A 41 7.22 0.18 -5.72
CA ASP A 41 7.52 0.38 -7.15
C ASP A 41 8.36 1.66 -7.42
N GLY A 42 8.71 2.42 -6.38
CA GLY A 42 9.49 3.65 -6.49
C GLY A 42 8.78 4.80 -7.21
N ARG A 43 7.47 4.72 -7.42
CA ARG A 43 6.66 5.69 -8.16
C ARG A 43 5.84 6.58 -7.22
N VAL A 44 5.51 7.77 -7.70
CA VAL A 44 4.56 8.66 -7.01
C VAL A 44 3.22 7.93 -6.85
N LEU A 45 2.66 7.48 -7.97
CA LEU A 45 1.47 6.64 -8.01
C LEU A 45 1.72 5.46 -8.95
N SER A 46 1.33 4.29 -8.51
CA SER A 46 1.52 3.05 -9.26
C SER A 46 0.65 3.00 -10.50
N ILE A 47 1.11 2.28 -11.51
CA ILE A 47 0.34 1.92 -12.71
C ILE A 47 -0.02 0.44 -12.60
N GLY A 48 -1.31 0.15 -12.53
CA GLY A 48 -1.84 -1.21 -12.45
C GLY A 48 -1.97 -1.89 -13.81
N VAL A 49 -3.10 -2.55 -14.03
CA VAL A 49 -3.42 -3.25 -15.29
C VAL A 49 -3.30 -2.30 -16.49
N GLY A 50 -2.73 -2.81 -17.59
CA GLY A 50 -2.49 -2.05 -18.80
C GLY A 50 -1.16 -1.29 -18.83
N GLY A 51 -0.40 -1.28 -17.73
CA GLY A 51 0.97 -0.76 -17.70
C GLY A 51 1.98 -1.77 -18.24
N VAL A 52 3.08 -1.26 -18.81
CA VAL A 52 4.23 -2.03 -19.33
C VAL A 52 5.50 -1.57 -18.64
N GLY A 53 6.41 -2.49 -18.35
CA GLY A 53 7.66 -2.21 -17.63
C GLY A 53 7.53 -2.36 -16.12
N LEU A 54 8.55 -1.94 -15.39
CA LEU A 54 8.71 -2.15 -13.95
C LEU A 54 9.21 -0.88 -13.27
N GLY A 55 8.80 -0.66 -12.02
CA GLY A 55 9.26 0.45 -11.20
C GLY A 55 9.05 1.80 -11.89
N VAL A 56 10.03 2.68 -11.78
CA VAL A 56 9.97 4.03 -12.34
C VAL A 56 9.85 4.04 -13.87
N GLU A 57 10.33 3.00 -14.55
CA GLU A 57 10.26 2.84 -16.01
C GLU A 57 8.90 2.29 -16.49
N ARG A 58 7.97 1.94 -15.57
CA ARG A 58 6.64 1.48 -15.95
C ARG A 58 5.83 2.61 -16.56
N PHE A 59 5.23 2.38 -17.71
CA PHE A 59 4.42 3.36 -18.45
C PHE A 59 3.13 2.73 -18.98
N PHE A 60 2.21 3.54 -19.48
CA PHE A 60 0.98 3.05 -20.11
C PHE A 60 1.28 2.44 -21.47
N GLY A 61 1.01 1.15 -21.64
CA GLY A 61 1.44 0.37 -22.80
C GLY A 61 0.69 0.60 -24.11
N LYS A 62 -0.53 1.10 -24.08
CA LYS A 62 -1.34 1.60 -25.21
C LYS A 62 -2.18 2.74 -24.68
N GLU A 63 -2.54 3.70 -25.56
CA GLU A 63 -3.65 4.60 -25.27
C GLU A 63 -4.87 3.77 -24.91
N LEU A 64 -5.09 3.52 -23.62
CA LEU A 64 -6.39 3.11 -23.14
C LEU A 64 -7.30 4.27 -23.50
N LYS A 65 -8.06 4.13 -24.59
CA LYS A 65 -9.22 4.99 -24.83
C LYS A 65 -10.14 4.70 -23.64
N VAL A 66 -10.01 5.54 -22.59
CA VAL A 66 -10.99 5.58 -21.52
C VAL A 66 -12.28 5.90 -22.25
N SER A 67 -13.12 4.90 -22.41
CA SER A 67 -14.46 5.12 -22.93
C SER A 67 -15.11 6.14 -22.01
N ASP A 68 -15.65 7.22 -22.55
CA ASP A 68 -16.28 8.35 -21.85
C ASP A 68 -17.46 7.98 -20.93
N GLU A 69 -17.67 6.71 -20.60
CA GLU A 69 -18.90 6.15 -20.04
C GLU A 69 -18.87 5.77 -18.56
N TYR A 70 -17.86 6.13 -17.76
CA TYR A 70 -17.94 5.94 -16.32
C TYR A 70 -18.43 7.19 -15.61
N SER A 71 -19.76 7.40 -15.61
CA SER A 71 -20.44 8.32 -14.71
C SER A 71 -20.88 7.57 -13.45
N LEU A 72 -20.22 7.79 -12.34
CA LEU A 72 -20.64 7.28 -11.04
C LEU A 72 -21.83 8.04 -10.41
N SER A 73 -22.34 9.11 -11.04
CA SER A 73 -23.37 9.94 -10.41
C SER A 73 -24.29 10.75 -11.33
N GLY A 74 -24.35 10.48 -12.63
CA GLY A 74 -25.32 11.18 -13.51
C GLY A 74 -25.16 12.70 -13.60
N LYS A 75 -24.09 13.29 -13.11
CA LYS A 75 -23.74 14.71 -13.24
C LYS A 75 -22.56 14.86 -14.17
N GLU A 76 -22.52 15.99 -14.90
CA GLU A 76 -21.58 16.33 -15.95
C GLU A 76 -20.20 15.67 -15.86
N LYS A 77 -19.80 15.01 -16.95
CA LYS A 77 -18.54 14.32 -17.13
C LYS A 77 -17.35 15.28 -16.97
N ILE A 78 -16.81 15.41 -15.77
CA ILE A 78 -15.46 15.98 -15.64
C ILE A 78 -14.52 14.83 -15.96
N ALA A 79 -13.96 14.85 -17.18
CA ALA A 79 -12.96 13.88 -17.58
C ALA A 79 -11.76 13.96 -16.63
N ASN A 80 -11.68 13.00 -15.72
CA ASN A 80 -10.44 12.78 -14.96
C ASN A 80 -9.55 11.89 -15.84
N PRO A 81 -8.49 12.42 -16.47
CA PRO A 81 -7.65 11.67 -17.40
C PRO A 81 -6.89 10.54 -16.74
N PHE A 82 -6.96 10.41 -15.40
CA PHE A 82 -6.26 9.41 -14.62
C PHE A 82 -7.17 8.28 -14.09
N ILE A 83 -8.48 8.37 -14.27
CA ILE A 83 -9.40 7.32 -13.83
C ILE A 83 -9.12 6.03 -14.61
N GLY A 84 -8.81 4.96 -13.86
CA GLY A 84 -8.55 3.63 -14.39
C GLY A 84 -7.12 3.40 -14.88
N LEU A 85 -6.24 4.41 -14.80
CA LEU A 85 -4.85 4.31 -15.23
C LEU A 85 -3.87 4.36 -14.05
N LEU A 86 -4.11 5.22 -13.07
CA LEU A 86 -3.28 5.35 -11.88
C LEU A 86 -3.99 4.80 -10.64
N ILE A 87 -3.22 4.12 -9.80
CA ILE A 87 -3.67 3.77 -8.46
C ILE A 87 -3.62 5.05 -7.63
N ALA A 88 -4.68 5.31 -6.86
CA ALA A 88 -4.87 6.60 -6.18
C ALA A 88 -3.84 6.88 -5.07
N ARG A 89 -3.12 5.87 -4.63
CA ARG A 89 -2.13 5.97 -3.54
C ARG A 89 -0.80 5.35 -3.94
N ASN A 90 0.26 5.86 -3.33
CA ASN A 90 1.59 5.27 -3.39
C ASN A 90 1.57 3.84 -2.84
N SER A 91 2.30 2.94 -3.52
CA SER A 91 2.47 1.55 -3.08
C SER A 91 3.36 1.51 -1.84
N PRO A 92 2.84 1.20 -0.66
CA PRO A 92 3.68 1.08 0.53
C PRO A 92 4.56 -0.17 0.43
N THR A 93 5.71 -0.15 1.10
CA THR A 93 6.48 -1.38 1.24
C THR A 93 5.70 -2.44 2.01
N ILE A 94 5.88 -3.70 1.61
CA ILE A 94 5.38 -4.86 2.37
C ILE A 94 6.44 -5.42 3.33
N ILE A 95 7.64 -4.84 3.36
CA ILE A 95 8.63 -5.17 4.39
C ILE A 95 8.04 -4.86 5.77
N ASN A 96 8.11 -5.83 6.67
CA ASN A 96 7.56 -5.77 8.03
C ASN A 96 6.02 -5.59 8.10
N SER A 97 5.29 -5.66 6.97
CA SER A 97 3.82 -5.52 6.96
C SER A 97 3.13 -6.59 7.83
N ALA A 98 3.72 -7.76 7.96
CA ALA A 98 3.23 -8.85 8.82
C ALA A 98 3.16 -8.48 10.31
N LEU A 99 3.90 -7.46 10.74
CA LEU A 99 3.90 -6.98 12.13
C LEU A 99 2.86 -5.87 12.37
N LEU A 100 2.20 -5.40 11.30
CA LEU A 100 1.24 -4.31 11.38
C LEU A 100 -0.17 -4.87 11.66
N ARG A 101 -0.78 -4.40 12.74
CA ARG A 101 -2.17 -4.74 13.08
C ARG A 101 -3.22 -4.06 12.18
N THR A 102 -2.79 -3.04 11.42
CA THR A 102 -3.63 -2.22 10.56
C THR A 102 -2.97 -2.11 9.19
N GLN A 103 -3.67 -2.52 8.14
CA GLN A 103 -3.18 -2.52 6.77
C GLN A 103 -3.78 -1.37 5.96
N PHE A 104 -3.12 -0.99 4.87
CA PHE A 104 -3.41 0.17 4.02
C PHE A 104 -3.18 1.53 4.70
N TRP A 105 -3.12 2.57 3.90
CA TRP A 105 -2.99 3.96 4.36
C TRP A 105 -4.21 4.46 5.15
N ASP A 106 -5.40 3.94 4.85
CA ASP A 106 -6.67 4.32 5.48
C ASP A 106 -7.14 3.36 6.58
N GLY A 107 -6.42 2.27 6.80
CA GLY A 107 -6.76 1.30 7.83
C GLY A 107 -8.04 0.49 7.56
N ARG A 108 -8.41 0.29 6.28
CA ARG A 108 -9.63 -0.45 5.92
C ARG A 108 -9.58 -1.96 6.18
N VAL A 109 -8.45 -2.45 6.65
CA VAL A 109 -8.26 -3.81 7.20
C VAL A 109 -7.51 -3.67 8.50
N GLU A 110 -8.14 -4.06 9.61
CA GLU A 110 -7.54 -3.91 10.93
C GLU A 110 -8.04 -4.99 11.90
N HIS A 111 -7.26 -5.23 12.95
CA HIS A 111 -7.73 -6.01 14.10
C HIS A 111 -8.80 -5.25 14.86
N LYS A 112 -9.90 -5.91 15.19
CA LYS A 112 -10.97 -5.35 16.03
C LYS A 112 -10.61 -5.41 17.50
N GLY A 113 -10.34 -4.26 18.08
CA GLY A 113 -10.02 -4.15 19.49
C GLY A 113 -8.74 -4.91 19.88
N ARG A 114 -8.82 -5.73 20.96
CA ARG A 114 -7.71 -6.56 21.45
C ARG A 114 -7.83 -8.02 21.02
N GLY A 115 -8.84 -8.37 20.21
CA GLY A 115 -9.07 -9.76 19.75
C GLY A 115 -8.36 -10.05 18.43
N ASP A 116 -8.48 -11.31 18.01
CA ASP A 116 -7.95 -11.79 16.72
C ASP A 116 -8.93 -11.59 15.56
N GLU A 117 -10.02 -10.86 15.75
CA GLU A 117 -10.99 -10.59 14.70
C GLU A 117 -10.45 -9.51 13.77
N VAL A 118 -10.45 -9.81 12.47
CA VAL A 118 -10.12 -8.85 11.42
C VAL A 118 -11.41 -8.24 10.92
N GLU A 119 -11.44 -6.90 10.90
CA GLU A 119 -12.55 -6.13 10.35
C GLU A 119 -12.14 -5.46 9.04
N THR A 120 -13.05 -5.54 8.07
CA THR A 120 -12.90 -4.88 6.76
C THR A 120 -14.23 -4.28 6.33
N LEU A 121 -14.19 -3.41 5.30
CA LEU A 121 -15.42 -2.88 4.68
C LEU A 121 -16.13 -3.90 3.77
N GLU A 122 -15.54 -5.09 3.55
CA GLU A 122 -16.11 -6.12 2.67
C GLU A 122 -16.65 -7.31 3.47
N PRO A 123 -17.99 -7.45 3.62
CA PRO A 123 -18.58 -8.56 4.35
C PRO A 123 -18.14 -9.94 3.83
N ALA A 124 -17.90 -10.06 2.53
CA ALA A 124 -17.42 -11.30 1.91
C ALA A 124 -16.01 -11.71 2.39
N VAL A 125 -15.15 -10.74 2.71
CA VAL A 125 -13.83 -11.02 3.31
C VAL A 125 -13.98 -11.34 4.79
N ASN A 126 -14.82 -10.59 5.52
CA ASN A 126 -15.08 -10.83 6.95
C ASN A 126 -15.65 -12.23 7.19
N SER A 127 -16.51 -12.74 6.28
CA SER A 127 -17.09 -14.08 6.36
C SER A 127 -16.10 -15.24 6.21
N LEU A 128 -14.87 -14.95 5.72
CA LEU A 128 -13.81 -15.97 5.65
C LEU A 128 -13.21 -16.31 7.03
N GLY A 129 -13.49 -15.52 8.05
CA GLY A 129 -12.99 -15.75 9.41
C GLY A 129 -11.46 -15.65 9.54
N LEU A 130 -10.83 -14.87 8.68
CA LEU A 130 -9.39 -14.63 8.71
C LEU A 130 -9.02 -13.90 10.01
N LYS A 131 -8.02 -14.42 10.72
CA LYS A 131 -7.50 -13.81 11.95
C LYS A 131 -6.23 -12.99 11.76
N ASP A 132 -5.84 -12.81 10.52
CA ASP A 132 -4.61 -12.16 10.12
C ASP A 132 -4.93 -11.00 9.16
N PRO A 133 -4.69 -9.73 9.56
CA PRO A 133 -4.93 -8.58 8.71
C PRO A 133 -4.13 -8.63 7.40
N LEU A 134 -2.93 -9.22 7.41
CA LEU A 134 -2.11 -9.36 6.21
C LEU A 134 -2.80 -10.29 5.19
N ALA A 135 -3.30 -11.45 5.63
CA ALA A 135 -4.02 -12.38 4.77
C ALA A 135 -5.32 -11.75 4.21
N ALA A 136 -6.05 -11.00 5.03
CA ALA A 136 -7.24 -10.30 4.58
C ALA A 136 -6.89 -9.20 3.55
N GLN A 137 -5.82 -8.43 3.81
CA GLN A 137 -5.35 -7.36 2.94
C GLN A 137 -5.02 -7.87 1.53
N ALA A 138 -4.35 -9.02 1.41
CA ALA A 138 -3.92 -9.60 0.13
C ALA A 138 -5.07 -9.85 -0.86
N LEU A 139 -6.32 -9.93 -0.39
CA LEU A 139 -7.50 -10.15 -1.21
C LEU A 139 -8.07 -8.88 -1.87
N PHE A 140 -7.65 -7.68 -1.46
CA PHE A 140 -8.20 -6.42 -1.96
C PHE A 140 -7.65 -6.00 -3.33
N PRO A 141 -6.34 -6.07 -3.61
CA PRO A 141 -5.80 -5.70 -4.92
C PRO A 141 -6.40 -6.53 -6.07
N ILE A 142 -6.71 -7.80 -5.81
CA ILE A 142 -7.26 -8.75 -6.79
C ILE A 142 -8.55 -8.23 -7.44
N VAL A 143 -9.38 -7.51 -6.68
CA VAL A 143 -10.69 -7.01 -7.14
C VAL A 143 -10.66 -5.55 -7.57
N SER A 144 -9.58 -4.86 -7.33
CA SER A 144 -9.44 -3.44 -7.69
C SER A 144 -9.25 -3.27 -9.18
N THR A 145 -10.15 -2.52 -9.82
CA THR A 145 -10.11 -2.26 -11.27
C THR A 145 -8.83 -1.54 -11.69
N ALA A 146 -8.34 -0.61 -10.87
CA ALA A 146 -7.11 0.13 -11.17
C ALA A 146 -5.84 -0.69 -10.86
N GLU A 147 -5.92 -1.67 -9.94
CA GLU A 147 -4.77 -2.47 -9.54
C GLU A 147 -4.68 -3.73 -10.40
N MET A 148 -5.41 -4.80 -10.06
CA MET A 148 -5.24 -6.12 -10.66
C MET A 148 -6.43 -6.62 -11.50
N ALA A 149 -7.67 -6.23 -11.19
CA ALA A 149 -8.84 -6.76 -11.89
C ALA A 149 -8.94 -6.23 -13.33
N GLY A 150 -8.64 -4.95 -13.55
CA GLY A 150 -8.87 -4.32 -14.84
C GLY A 150 -10.34 -4.40 -15.25
N ILE A 151 -10.57 -4.44 -16.56
CA ILE A 151 -11.90 -4.61 -17.16
C ILE A 151 -12.19 -6.05 -17.60
N SER A 152 -11.23 -6.95 -17.48
CA SER A 152 -11.28 -8.31 -18.02
C SER A 152 -12.42 -9.15 -17.44
N PHE A 153 -12.80 -8.88 -16.21
CA PHE A 153 -13.92 -9.55 -15.55
C PHE A 153 -15.28 -8.85 -15.80
N GLY A 154 -15.27 -7.75 -16.54
CA GLY A 154 -16.46 -6.91 -16.72
C GLY A 154 -16.88 -6.20 -15.42
N PRO A 155 -18.06 -5.54 -15.40
CA PRO A 155 -18.59 -4.82 -14.23
C PRO A 155 -19.14 -5.81 -13.19
N LYS A 156 -18.28 -6.54 -12.52
CA LYS A 156 -18.64 -7.51 -11.48
C LYS A 156 -18.36 -6.99 -10.10
N VAL A 157 -19.17 -7.45 -9.14
CA VAL A 157 -18.92 -7.19 -7.71
C VAL A 157 -17.73 -8.01 -7.21
N SER A 158 -17.03 -7.50 -6.21
CA SER A 158 -15.74 -8.02 -5.72
C SER A 158 -15.72 -9.51 -5.45
N HIS A 159 -16.76 -10.08 -4.83
CA HIS A 159 -16.77 -11.51 -4.52
C HIS A 159 -16.80 -12.37 -5.78
N LEU A 160 -17.53 -11.97 -6.83
CA LEU A 160 -17.56 -12.72 -8.11
C LEU A 160 -16.21 -12.67 -8.84
N VAL A 161 -15.45 -11.59 -8.70
CA VAL A 161 -14.09 -11.50 -9.24
C VAL A 161 -13.18 -12.50 -8.54
N ARG A 162 -13.25 -12.59 -7.20
CA ARG A 162 -12.47 -13.57 -6.43
C ARG A 162 -12.84 -15.00 -6.78
N ASP A 163 -14.12 -15.30 -6.96
CA ASP A 163 -14.58 -16.63 -7.38
C ASP A 163 -14.01 -17.02 -8.75
N LEU A 164 -13.95 -16.07 -9.70
CA LEU A 164 -13.35 -16.30 -11.02
C LEU A 164 -11.84 -16.56 -10.93
N VAL A 165 -11.14 -15.85 -10.06
CA VAL A 165 -9.71 -16.09 -9.81
C VAL A 165 -9.48 -17.45 -9.17
N VAL A 166 -10.28 -17.84 -8.17
CA VAL A 166 -10.21 -19.18 -7.56
C VAL A 166 -10.48 -20.25 -8.60
N LYS A 167 -11.51 -20.09 -9.47
CA LYS A 167 -11.80 -21.00 -10.56
C LYS A 167 -10.62 -21.15 -11.51
N ARG A 168 -9.97 -20.04 -11.89
CA ARG A 168 -8.78 -20.04 -12.75
C ARG A 168 -7.62 -20.84 -12.12
N LEU A 169 -7.36 -20.65 -10.83
CA LEU A 169 -6.36 -21.44 -10.10
C LEU A 169 -6.72 -22.93 -10.08
N GLN A 170 -8.01 -23.25 -9.87
CA GLN A 170 -8.52 -24.62 -9.86
C GLN A 170 -8.35 -25.34 -11.20
N GLU A 171 -8.53 -24.61 -12.32
CA GLU A 171 -8.39 -25.14 -13.69
C GLU A 171 -6.91 -25.23 -14.13
N ASN A 172 -6.00 -24.55 -13.42
CA ASN A 172 -4.57 -24.61 -13.70
C ASN A 172 -3.93 -25.83 -13.01
N GLN A 173 -3.40 -26.77 -13.79
CA GLN A 173 -2.84 -28.03 -13.27
C GLN A 173 -1.68 -27.80 -12.28
N HIS A 174 -0.82 -26.82 -12.52
CA HIS A 174 0.27 -26.49 -11.61
C HIS A 174 -0.27 -26.06 -10.24
N TYR A 175 -1.17 -25.08 -10.20
CA TYR A 175 -1.71 -24.58 -8.95
C TYR A 175 -2.61 -25.60 -8.25
N SER A 176 -3.44 -26.34 -8.97
CA SER A 176 -4.25 -27.42 -8.40
C SER A 176 -3.37 -28.46 -7.68
N ALA A 177 -2.22 -28.84 -8.28
CA ALA A 177 -1.26 -29.75 -7.66
C ALA A 177 -0.58 -29.13 -6.43
N ARG A 178 -0.16 -27.86 -6.50
CA ARG A 178 0.46 -27.15 -5.38
C ARG A 178 -0.50 -26.99 -4.19
N PHE A 179 -1.75 -26.65 -4.43
CA PHE A 179 -2.76 -26.56 -3.35
C PHE A 179 -3.05 -27.94 -2.75
N GLN A 180 -3.08 -29.01 -3.56
CA GLN A 180 -3.20 -30.40 -3.06
C GLN A 180 -2.03 -30.78 -2.17
N GLU A 181 -0.82 -30.41 -2.54
CA GLU A 181 0.40 -30.64 -1.72
C GLU A 181 0.33 -29.92 -0.37
N VAL A 182 -0.07 -28.63 -0.39
CA VAL A 182 -0.03 -27.76 0.81
C VAL A 182 -1.22 -27.98 1.74
N PHE A 183 -2.42 -28.12 1.18
CA PHE A 183 -3.67 -28.16 1.96
C PHE A 183 -4.38 -29.51 1.96
N GLY A 184 -3.82 -30.51 1.27
CA GLY A 184 -4.42 -31.84 1.18
C GLY A 184 -5.71 -31.89 0.36
N THR A 185 -6.01 -30.86 -0.44
CA THR A 185 -7.21 -30.77 -1.28
C THR A 185 -6.93 -30.04 -2.58
N SER A 186 -7.50 -30.53 -3.66
CA SER A 186 -7.49 -29.83 -4.96
C SER A 186 -8.65 -28.83 -5.10
N SER A 187 -9.60 -28.81 -4.13
CA SER A 187 -10.68 -27.81 -4.09
C SER A 187 -10.16 -26.53 -3.43
N ILE A 188 -9.70 -25.61 -4.27
CA ILE A 188 -9.09 -24.35 -3.81
C ILE A 188 -10.13 -23.43 -3.19
N GLN A 189 -9.80 -22.89 -2.01
CA GLN A 189 -10.63 -21.93 -1.29
C GLN A 189 -9.92 -20.58 -1.20
N LEU A 190 -10.68 -19.48 -1.22
CA LEU A 190 -10.14 -18.14 -1.20
C LEU A 190 -9.24 -17.85 0.04
N HIS A 191 -9.62 -18.36 1.22
CA HIS A 191 -8.80 -18.20 2.42
C HIS A 191 -7.43 -18.89 2.31
N GLN A 192 -7.32 -19.97 1.55
CA GLN A 192 -6.04 -20.64 1.29
C GLN A 192 -5.11 -19.77 0.44
N VAL A 193 -5.66 -19.09 -0.57
CA VAL A 193 -4.91 -18.11 -1.37
C VAL A 193 -4.39 -16.97 -0.47
N ALA A 194 -5.24 -16.43 0.39
CA ALA A 194 -4.88 -15.40 1.35
C ALA A 194 -3.74 -15.84 2.29
N HIS A 195 -3.85 -17.06 2.86
CA HIS A 195 -2.84 -17.60 3.75
C HIS A 195 -1.50 -17.88 3.05
N ALA A 196 -1.52 -18.34 1.81
CA ALA A 196 -0.30 -18.57 1.04
C ALA A 196 0.44 -17.24 0.77
N LEU A 197 -0.25 -16.22 0.28
CA LEU A 197 0.33 -14.88 0.06
C LEU A 197 0.92 -14.31 1.36
N ALA A 198 0.15 -14.34 2.45
CA ALA A 198 0.62 -13.86 3.74
C ALA A 198 1.81 -14.68 4.28
N ALA A 199 1.90 -15.98 3.99
CA ALA A 199 3.05 -16.80 4.39
C ALA A 199 4.35 -16.34 3.71
N PHE A 200 4.29 -15.98 2.43
CA PHE A 200 5.42 -15.37 1.74
C PHE A 200 5.78 -14.01 2.35
N GLU A 201 4.81 -13.12 2.51
CA GLU A 201 5.06 -11.78 3.04
C GLU A 201 5.65 -11.79 4.46
N ARG A 202 5.31 -12.78 5.29
CA ARG A 202 5.92 -12.97 6.62
C ARG A 202 7.41 -13.30 6.60
N LYS A 203 7.97 -13.73 5.47
CA LYS A 203 9.42 -13.89 5.31
C LYS A 203 10.15 -12.56 5.16
N LEU A 204 9.41 -11.48 4.92
CA LEU A 204 9.96 -10.14 4.68
C LEU A 204 10.09 -9.34 5.98
N ILE A 205 10.63 -9.96 7.02
CA ILE A 205 10.94 -9.29 8.30
C ILE A 205 12.39 -8.86 8.30
N PHE A 206 12.61 -7.54 8.43
CA PHE A 206 13.93 -6.90 8.44
C PHE A 206 14.04 -6.02 9.68
N ASN A 207 14.70 -6.52 10.71
CA ASN A 207 14.81 -5.92 12.04
C ASN A 207 16.26 -5.87 12.57
N GLU A 208 17.25 -5.94 11.68
CA GLU A 208 18.68 -5.87 12.00
C GLU A 208 19.32 -4.60 11.41
N SER A 209 18.70 -3.44 11.69
CA SER A 209 19.26 -2.15 11.25
C SER A 209 20.35 -1.67 12.21
N PRO A 210 21.21 -0.70 11.80
CA PRO A 210 22.16 -0.06 12.73
C PRO A 210 21.49 0.54 13.95
N TRP A 211 20.24 0.96 13.86
CA TRP A 211 19.44 1.42 14.99
C TRP A 211 19.15 0.29 15.98
N ASP A 212 18.77 -0.89 15.48
CA ASP A 212 18.49 -2.06 16.32
C ASP A 212 19.74 -2.46 17.11
N HIS A 213 20.87 -2.60 16.44
CA HIS A 213 22.15 -2.88 17.10
C HIS A 213 22.54 -1.83 18.14
N TYR A 214 22.25 -0.54 17.87
CA TYR A 214 22.53 0.54 18.81
C TYR A 214 21.71 0.42 20.08
N ILE A 215 20.40 0.16 19.99
CA ILE A 215 19.54 0.02 21.17
C ILE A 215 19.81 -1.28 21.95
N GLU A 216 20.38 -2.30 21.30
CA GLU A 216 20.87 -3.52 21.93
C GLU A 216 22.23 -3.35 22.62
N GLY A 217 22.85 -2.15 22.52
CA GLY A 217 24.07 -1.77 23.24
C GLY A 217 25.33 -1.69 22.39
N GLU A 218 25.26 -1.94 21.08
CA GLU A 218 26.39 -1.74 20.17
C GLU A 218 26.51 -0.26 19.79
N THR A 219 27.12 0.53 20.67
CA THR A 219 27.20 1.99 20.54
C THR A 219 27.96 2.49 19.31
N SER A 220 28.77 1.62 18.66
CA SER A 220 29.51 1.90 17.43
C SER A 220 28.66 1.79 16.16
N SER A 221 27.46 1.18 16.23
CA SER A 221 26.58 0.99 15.08
C SER A 221 26.05 2.29 14.49
N LEU A 222 26.04 3.38 15.27
CA LEU A 222 25.66 4.72 14.81
C LEU A 222 26.82 5.71 14.90
N THR A 223 26.93 6.55 13.88
CA THR A 223 27.82 7.72 13.91
C THR A 223 27.30 8.78 14.90
N GLU A 224 28.16 9.70 15.34
CA GLU A 224 27.77 10.80 16.23
C GLU A 224 26.68 11.68 15.61
N THR A 225 26.69 11.88 14.30
CA THR A 225 25.64 12.61 13.59
C THR A 225 24.29 11.89 13.67
N GLN A 226 24.27 10.56 13.51
CA GLN A 226 23.06 9.76 13.64
C GLN A 226 22.53 9.76 15.08
N LYS A 227 23.41 9.62 16.08
CA LYS A 227 23.03 9.74 17.51
C LYS A 227 22.42 11.10 17.81
N ARG A 228 23.01 12.19 17.29
CA ARG A 228 22.43 13.53 17.43
C ARG A 228 21.07 13.65 16.72
N GLY A 229 20.91 13.01 15.56
CA GLY A 229 19.61 12.90 14.87
C GLY A 229 18.57 12.20 15.74
N ALA A 230 18.95 11.09 16.40
CA ALA A 230 18.08 10.37 17.33
C ALA A 230 17.65 11.27 18.51
N LEU A 231 18.56 12.03 19.12
CA LEU A 231 18.23 12.98 20.20
C LEU A 231 17.24 14.06 19.74
N LEU A 232 17.32 14.53 18.49
CA LEU A 232 16.31 15.43 17.91
C LEU A 232 14.97 14.72 17.70
N PHE A 233 15.00 13.51 17.18
CA PHE A 233 13.82 12.70 16.91
C PHE A 233 12.99 12.41 18.18
N TYR A 234 13.66 12.15 19.29
CA TYR A 234 13.03 11.91 20.60
C TYR A 234 12.78 13.19 21.41
N GLY A 235 13.06 14.38 20.86
CA GLY A 235 12.80 15.66 21.54
C GLY A 235 13.79 16.03 22.64
N GLU A 236 14.89 15.29 22.80
CA GLU A 236 15.89 15.52 23.86
C GLU A 236 16.69 16.81 23.64
N LEU A 237 16.97 17.16 22.38
CA LEU A 237 17.69 18.43 22.06
C LEU A 237 16.71 19.58 21.82
N LYS A 238 15.51 19.31 21.35
CA LYS A 238 14.45 20.27 21.04
C LYS A 238 13.09 19.66 21.32
N PRO A 239 12.50 19.87 22.49
CA PRO A 239 11.21 19.28 22.87
C PRO A 239 10.06 19.60 21.90
N GLU A 240 10.13 20.75 21.21
CA GLU A 240 9.16 21.15 20.19
C GLU A 240 9.28 20.35 18.89
N VAL A 241 10.38 19.63 18.69
CA VAL A 241 10.63 18.73 17.55
C VAL A 241 10.68 17.30 18.09
N ASN A 242 9.51 16.72 18.37
CA ASN A 242 9.43 15.36 18.92
C ASN A 242 8.65 14.46 17.96
N CYS A 243 9.38 13.76 17.09
CA CYS A 243 8.78 12.84 16.12
C CYS A 243 8.28 11.55 16.77
N SER A 244 8.86 11.17 17.93
CA SER A 244 8.51 9.94 18.64
C SER A 244 7.11 9.97 19.26
N VAL A 245 6.43 11.11 19.29
CA VAL A 245 5.01 11.20 19.70
C VAL A 245 4.12 10.31 18.83
N CYS A 246 4.38 10.28 17.51
CA CYS A 246 3.66 9.44 16.57
C CYS A 246 4.51 8.24 16.12
N HIS A 247 5.84 8.39 16.04
CA HIS A 247 6.75 7.36 15.58
C HIS A 247 7.52 6.72 16.73
N SER A 248 6.83 5.93 17.56
CA SER A 248 7.39 5.28 18.74
C SER A 248 7.29 3.74 18.70
N GLY A 249 7.93 3.09 19.68
CA GLY A 249 7.97 1.63 19.79
C GLY A 249 8.82 0.95 18.72
N ASP A 250 8.84 -0.37 18.72
CA ASP A 250 9.73 -1.19 17.88
C ASP A 250 9.46 -1.01 16.38
N LEU A 251 8.23 -0.69 16.01
CA LEU A 251 7.81 -0.43 14.63
C LEU A 251 7.82 1.06 14.28
N GLN A 252 8.16 1.94 15.23
CA GLN A 252 8.20 3.40 15.03
C GLN A 252 6.87 3.93 14.44
N THR A 253 5.74 3.55 15.03
CA THR A 253 4.38 3.97 14.68
C THR A 253 3.45 3.85 15.89
N ASP A 254 2.56 4.83 16.07
CA ASP A 254 1.47 4.79 17.04
C ASP A 254 0.25 3.99 16.51
N PHE A 255 0.26 3.61 15.22
CA PHE A 255 -0.86 3.02 14.47
C PHE A 255 -2.11 3.91 14.39
N ASP A 256 -1.99 5.16 14.79
CA ASP A 256 -3.08 6.13 14.72
C ASP A 256 -3.13 6.84 13.36
N PHE A 257 -4.13 7.72 13.19
CA PHE A 257 -4.42 8.39 11.94
C PHE A 257 -4.32 9.90 12.10
N HIS A 258 -3.46 10.52 11.29
CA HIS A 258 -3.17 11.95 11.38
C HIS A 258 -3.38 12.67 10.04
N ASN A 259 -3.83 13.92 10.11
CA ASN A 259 -3.89 14.82 8.97
C ASN A 259 -2.66 15.73 8.97
N LEU A 260 -1.77 15.51 8.01
CA LEU A 260 -0.57 16.31 7.81
C LEU A 260 -0.72 17.28 6.62
N MET A 261 -1.93 17.57 6.18
CA MET A 261 -2.21 18.49 5.07
C MET A 261 -1.38 18.19 3.80
N VAL A 262 -1.09 16.93 3.54
CA VAL A 262 -0.34 16.51 2.35
C VAL A 262 -1.14 16.91 1.11
N PRO A 263 -0.54 17.58 0.10
CA PRO A 263 -1.23 17.98 -1.12
C PRO A 263 -1.90 16.80 -1.81
N GLN A 264 -3.11 17.00 -2.32
CA GLN A 264 -3.83 15.97 -3.07
C GLN A 264 -3.23 15.81 -4.47
N ILE A 265 -2.89 14.59 -4.86
CA ILE A 265 -2.26 14.27 -6.15
C ILE A 265 -2.95 13.06 -6.76
N GLY A 266 -3.13 13.09 -8.08
CA GLY A 266 -3.64 11.95 -8.85
C GLY A 266 -5.17 11.87 -8.92
N PRO A 267 -5.72 10.67 -9.13
CA PRO A 267 -7.14 10.47 -9.37
C PRO A 267 -8.02 10.67 -8.12
N GLY A 268 -7.43 10.63 -6.91
CA GLY A 268 -8.18 10.62 -5.67
C GLY A 268 -9.04 9.37 -5.47
N LYS A 269 -9.94 9.44 -4.49
CA LYS A 269 -10.85 8.33 -4.13
C LYS A 269 -12.32 8.75 -4.05
N GLY A 270 -12.74 9.62 -4.96
CA GLY A 270 -14.12 10.06 -5.07
C GLY A 270 -14.52 11.21 -4.14
N GLY A 271 -13.60 11.74 -3.33
CA GLY A 271 -13.88 12.85 -2.42
C GLY A 271 -13.85 14.20 -3.13
N GLY A 272 -14.42 15.22 -2.45
CA GLY A 272 -14.50 16.59 -2.92
C GLY A 272 -15.46 16.82 -4.08
N ILE A 273 -15.60 18.08 -4.50
CA ILE A 273 -16.53 18.49 -5.57
C ILE A 273 -16.13 17.85 -6.91
N THR A 274 -14.84 17.66 -7.13
CA THR A 274 -14.30 17.11 -8.39
C THR A 274 -14.16 15.58 -8.36
N GLY A 275 -14.43 14.92 -7.23
CA GLY A 275 -14.18 13.50 -7.05
C GLY A 275 -12.69 13.13 -6.99
N ARG A 276 -11.78 14.11 -6.92
CA ARG A 276 -10.33 13.93 -6.98
C ARG A 276 -9.63 14.01 -5.63
N GLU A 277 -10.38 14.15 -4.56
CA GLU A 277 -9.83 14.16 -3.21
C GLU A 277 -9.85 12.75 -2.61
N ASP A 278 -8.81 12.43 -1.85
CA ASP A 278 -8.76 11.23 -1.02
C ASP A 278 -9.00 11.62 0.44
N TYR A 279 -10.16 11.24 0.97
CA TYR A 279 -10.53 11.55 2.34
C TYR A 279 -9.87 10.66 3.40
N GLY A 280 -8.97 9.75 2.98
CA GLY A 280 -8.22 8.91 3.91
C GLY A 280 -9.10 8.04 4.79
N ARG A 281 -8.91 8.12 6.10
CA ARG A 281 -9.64 7.35 7.11
C ARG A 281 -11.16 7.57 7.05
N ALA A 282 -11.63 8.75 6.68
CA ALA A 282 -13.06 9.01 6.55
C ALA A 282 -13.76 8.13 5.50
N ASN A 283 -13.04 7.59 4.52
CA ASN A 283 -13.60 6.61 3.59
C ASN A 283 -13.89 5.25 4.26
N VAL A 284 -13.39 5.02 5.46
CA VAL A 284 -13.57 3.80 6.25
C VAL A 284 -14.56 4.01 7.38
N THR A 285 -14.39 5.09 8.14
CA THR A 285 -15.22 5.38 9.33
C THR A 285 -16.53 6.07 9.00
N PHE A 286 -16.64 6.68 7.81
CA PHE A 286 -17.75 7.56 7.41
C PHE A 286 -17.97 8.76 8.36
N ASP A 287 -16.92 9.11 9.13
CA ASP A 287 -16.89 10.26 10.02
C ASP A 287 -16.09 11.40 9.36
N PHE A 288 -16.72 12.58 9.21
CA PHE A 288 -16.07 13.75 8.60
C PHE A 288 -14.84 14.24 9.39
N ARG A 289 -14.76 13.95 10.70
CA ARG A 289 -13.62 14.29 11.56
C ARG A 289 -12.36 13.52 11.19
N ASP A 290 -12.51 12.43 10.41
CA ASP A 290 -11.40 11.61 9.93
C ASP A 290 -10.97 11.96 8.51
N GLN A 291 -11.49 13.05 7.93
CA GLN A 291 -11.07 13.50 6.61
C GLN A 291 -9.58 13.83 6.57
N TYR A 292 -8.94 13.37 5.50
CA TYR A 292 -7.52 13.56 5.22
C TYR A 292 -6.56 12.97 6.26
N LYS A 293 -7.06 12.14 7.18
CA LYS A 293 -6.21 11.38 8.08
C LYS A 293 -5.74 10.09 7.41
N PHE A 294 -4.45 9.82 7.56
CA PHE A 294 -3.80 8.60 7.10
C PHE A 294 -3.04 7.98 8.25
N ARG A 295 -2.92 6.64 8.21
CA ARG A 295 -2.19 5.89 9.23
C ARG A 295 -0.73 6.33 9.28
N THR A 296 -0.20 6.51 10.48
CA THR A 296 1.24 6.68 10.71
C THR A 296 1.98 5.45 10.18
N PRO A 297 2.80 5.56 9.12
CA PRO A 297 3.58 4.43 8.65
C PRO A 297 4.71 4.09 9.60
N SER A 298 5.14 2.83 9.60
CA SER A 298 6.41 2.46 10.24
C SER A 298 7.57 3.20 9.55
N LEU A 299 8.56 3.64 10.32
CA LEU A 299 9.79 4.24 9.76
C LEU A 299 10.89 3.20 9.50
N ARG A 300 10.65 1.92 9.79
CA ARG A 300 11.62 0.88 9.48
C ARG A 300 11.87 0.82 7.97
N ASN A 301 13.15 0.83 7.62
CA ASN A 301 13.64 0.80 6.23
C ASN A 301 13.16 1.99 5.36
N VAL A 302 12.61 3.05 5.96
CA VAL A 302 12.02 4.20 5.26
C VAL A 302 12.98 4.89 4.29
N GLY A 303 14.28 4.86 4.55
CA GLY A 303 15.30 5.41 3.63
C GLY A 303 15.36 4.75 2.25
N LEU A 304 14.71 3.60 2.07
CA LEU A 304 14.72 2.82 0.83
C LEU A 304 13.41 2.96 0.03
N THR A 305 12.40 3.65 0.54
CA THR A 305 11.02 3.58 0.05
C THR A 305 10.46 4.89 -0.48
N ALA A 306 11.35 5.74 -1.01
CA ALA A 306 10.90 6.94 -1.74
C ALA A 306 10.04 6.55 -2.97
N PRO A 307 9.08 7.41 -3.37
CA PRO A 307 8.64 8.66 -2.76
C PRO A 307 7.70 8.48 -1.57
N TYR A 308 7.48 9.55 -0.80
CA TYR A 308 6.90 9.50 0.52
C TYR A 308 5.47 10.02 0.60
N PHE A 309 4.80 9.71 1.74
CA PHE A 309 3.39 9.90 2.02
C PHE A 309 2.47 8.98 1.19
N HIS A 310 1.20 9.01 1.54
CA HIS A 310 0.17 8.15 0.95
C HIS A 310 0.01 8.28 -0.58
N ASN A 311 0.49 9.35 -1.15
CA ASN A 311 0.38 9.67 -2.58
C ASN A 311 1.72 10.09 -3.23
N GLY A 312 2.85 9.81 -2.57
CA GLY A 312 4.17 10.09 -3.12
C GLY A 312 4.49 11.58 -3.31
N ALA A 313 3.88 12.46 -2.51
CA ALA A 313 3.98 13.91 -2.66
C ALA A 313 5.40 14.47 -2.52
N TYR A 314 6.31 13.76 -1.85
CA TYR A 314 7.68 14.21 -1.61
C TYR A 314 8.70 13.13 -2.00
N GLN A 315 9.83 13.55 -2.60
CA GLN A 315 10.82 12.64 -3.17
C GLN A 315 11.97 12.29 -2.20
N SER A 316 12.16 13.05 -1.13
CA SER A 316 13.26 12.84 -0.20
C SER A 316 12.83 12.95 1.27
N LEU A 317 13.55 12.26 2.16
CA LEU A 317 13.34 12.38 3.60
C LEU A 317 13.59 13.80 4.12
N GLU A 318 14.49 14.56 3.50
CA GLU A 318 14.70 15.96 3.84
C GLU A 318 13.42 16.78 3.62
N GLN A 319 12.77 16.61 2.47
CA GLN A 319 11.49 17.28 2.18
C GLN A 319 10.40 16.87 3.18
N VAL A 320 10.33 15.57 3.50
CA VAL A 320 9.38 15.02 4.49
C VAL A 320 9.60 15.65 5.87
N ILE A 321 10.85 15.71 6.35
CA ILE A 321 11.19 16.31 7.65
C ILE A 321 10.85 17.80 7.66
N ARG A 322 11.15 18.54 6.58
CA ARG A 322 10.79 19.97 6.46
C ARG A 322 9.25 20.16 6.49
N HIS A 323 8.51 19.28 5.83
CA HIS A 323 7.04 19.31 5.87
C HIS A 323 6.50 19.06 7.28
N HIS A 324 7.02 18.10 8.03
CA HIS A 324 6.63 17.86 9.43
C HIS A 324 6.99 19.02 10.35
N ALA A 325 8.10 19.70 10.10
CA ALA A 325 8.54 20.84 10.90
C ALA A 325 7.67 22.10 10.67
N ASP A 326 7.09 22.27 9.49
CA ASP A 326 6.18 23.37 9.15
C ASP A 326 5.13 22.89 8.13
N VAL A 327 4.13 22.20 8.63
CA VAL A 327 3.06 21.61 7.81
C VAL A 327 2.33 22.68 7.00
N ILE A 328 1.94 23.80 7.62
CA ILE A 328 1.16 24.85 6.97
C ILE A 328 2.00 25.55 5.90
N GLY A 329 3.18 26.03 6.26
CA GLY A 329 4.05 26.74 5.31
C GLY A 329 4.49 25.86 4.16
N SER A 330 4.84 24.60 4.43
CA SER A 330 5.20 23.63 3.40
C SER A 330 4.03 23.32 2.43
N THR A 331 2.80 23.20 2.95
CA THR A 331 1.62 22.95 2.13
C THR A 331 1.26 24.15 1.25
N LEU A 332 1.29 25.36 1.81
CA LEU A 332 0.98 26.59 1.07
C LEU A 332 2.02 26.92 -0.01
N ASN A 333 3.26 26.52 0.20
CA ASN A 333 4.38 26.74 -0.72
C ASN A 333 4.75 25.48 -1.52
N TYR A 334 3.87 24.47 -1.57
CA TYR A 334 4.15 23.25 -2.29
C TYR A 334 4.31 23.50 -3.80
N ASP A 335 5.51 23.19 -4.31
CA ASP A 335 5.83 23.30 -5.73
C ASP A 335 5.85 21.91 -6.37
N PRO A 336 4.86 21.55 -7.20
CA PRO A 336 4.87 20.26 -7.89
C PRO A 336 6.11 20.03 -8.76
N SER A 337 6.70 21.11 -9.32
CA SER A 337 7.84 20.98 -10.23
C SER A 337 9.11 20.47 -9.54
N VAL A 338 9.19 20.66 -8.23
CA VAL A 338 10.30 20.16 -7.38
C VAL A 338 10.01 18.80 -6.79
N ASN A 339 8.72 18.49 -6.57
CA ASN A 339 8.33 17.38 -5.73
C ASN A 339 7.80 16.16 -6.50
N VAL A 340 7.30 16.30 -7.73
CA VAL A 340 6.77 15.17 -8.51
C VAL A 340 7.14 15.29 -9.98
N PRO A 341 7.15 14.18 -10.74
CA PRO A 341 7.33 14.21 -12.19
C PRO A 341 6.27 15.05 -12.91
N ALA A 342 6.63 15.65 -14.06
CA ALA A 342 5.75 16.56 -14.81
C ALA A 342 4.39 15.94 -15.18
N THR A 343 4.33 14.63 -15.35
CA THR A 343 3.09 13.88 -15.63
C THR A 343 2.01 14.05 -14.56
N TYR A 344 2.40 14.45 -13.35
CA TYR A 344 1.46 14.63 -12.22
C TYR A 344 1.07 16.08 -11.96
N TYR A 345 1.68 17.09 -12.62
CA TYR A 345 1.43 18.51 -12.32
C TYR A 345 -0.04 18.89 -12.42
N SER A 346 -0.72 18.44 -13.48
CA SER A 346 -2.15 18.71 -13.68
C SER A 346 -3.06 17.97 -12.68
N SER A 347 -2.52 17.04 -11.93
CA SER A 347 -3.27 16.26 -10.94
C SER A 347 -3.19 16.83 -9.52
N VAL A 348 -2.29 17.78 -9.26
CA VAL A 348 -2.15 18.42 -7.95
C VAL A 348 -3.31 19.38 -7.72
N LEU A 349 -4.02 19.21 -6.62
CA LEU A 349 -5.08 20.11 -6.20
C LEU A 349 -4.51 21.20 -5.27
N PRO A 350 -5.11 22.41 -5.27
CA PRO A 350 -4.77 23.43 -4.29
C PRO A 350 -4.88 22.91 -2.86
N ALA A 351 -4.03 23.42 -1.98
CA ALA A 351 -4.09 23.12 -0.55
C ALA A 351 -5.45 23.51 0.04
N ARG A 352 -6.00 22.71 0.92
CA ARG A 352 -7.26 22.94 1.64
C ARG A 352 -7.11 22.70 3.12
#